data_1a0fa88371dc44baf32a4d275ec2ce1c
#
_entry.id   1a0fa88371dc44baf32a4d275ec2ce1c
#
_cell.length_a   1.000
_cell.length_b   1.000
_cell.length_c   1.000
_cell.angle_alpha   90.00
_cell.angle_beta   90.00
_cell.angle_gamma   90.00
#
_symmetry.space_group_name_H-M   'P 1'
#
loop_
_entity.id
_entity.type
_entity.pdbx_description
1 polymer ?
#
loop_
_entity_poly.entity_id
_entity_poly.type
_entity_poly.pdbx_seq_one_letter_code
_entity_poly.pdbx_strand_id
1 'polypeptide(L)'
;MSNIFIVDEELQDIRIDKYLNDLLSDHSRTYIQKLIKENNILVNDKPCKANYKVQAEDKIVVDIPEPVYANIEPEDIPLDIIYEDNDVLIVNKPKNFVVHPAPGHYSGTLVNAIMYHCKDNLSNINGVLRPGIVHRIDKDTTGALIVCKNDFSHNFITEQLKEHSITRKYIGIVQGVLKDFEGIIDAPIGRHPIKRKEMCINEINGKNAVTHFKVLKQFRNNTLCEFQLETGRTHQIRVHMASINHPLLGDDIYNHNKCPYKLQGQCLHAKTIGFIHPASKEYVEFEAATPEYFKNLINNVLK
;
A
#
# COMPACT_ATOMS: atom_id res chain seq x y z
N MET A 1 -31.19 -0.32 0.62
CA MET A 1 -32.30 -1.17 1.12
C MET A 1 -32.19 -1.24 2.64
N SER A 2 -33.28 -0.94 3.34
CA SER A 2 -33.26 -0.99 4.81
C SER A 2 -33.65 -2.38 5.30
N ASN A 3 -32.81 -3.01 6.09
CA ASN A 3 -33.07 -4.29 6.74
C ASN A 3 -33.68 -4.00 8.14
N ILE A 4 -34.69 -4.78 8.55
CA ILE A 4 -35.31 -4.66 9.86
C ILE A 4 -35.10 -5.98 10.59
N PHE A 5 -34.59 -5.91 11.82
CA PHE A 5 -34.38 -7.03 12.72
C PHE A 5 -35.18 -6.79 14.03
N ILE A 6 -35.79 -7.82 14.54
CA ILE A 6 -36.39 -7.84 15.88
C ILE A 6 -35.51 -8.76 16.73
N VAL A 7 -35.16 -8.31 17.91
CA VAL A 7 -34.26 -9.06 18.80
C VAL A 7 -35.04 -10.13 19.56
N ASP A 8 -34.59 -11.38 19.42
CA ASP A 8 -35.14 -12.50 20.18
C ASP A 8 -34.70 -12.47 21.66
N GLU A 9 -35.51 -12.99 22.59
CA GLU A 9 -35.21 -13.04 24.03
C GLU A 9 -33.84 -13.73 24.33
N GLU A 10 -33.48 -14.76 23.56
CA GLU A 10 -32.24 -15.50 23.74
C GLU A 10 -31.00 -14.68 23.39
N LEU A 11 -31.13 -13.61 22.59
CA LEU A 11 -30.02 -12.80 22.09
C LEU A 11 -29.91 -11.44 22.80
N GLN A 12 -30.64 -11.21 23.87
CA GLN A 12 -30.54 -10.00 24.68
C GLN A 12 -29.17 -9.85 25.35
N ASP A 13 -28.83 -8.63 25.79
CA ASP A 13 -27.58 -8.24 26.44
C ASP A 13 -26.30 -8.38 25.59
N ILE A 14 -26.43 -8.78 24.34
CA ILE A 14 -25.32 -8.77 23.37
C ILE A 14 -25.11 -7.32 22.87
N ARG A 15 -23.86 -6.92 22.68
CA ARG A 15 -23.55 -5.63 22.07
C ARG A 15 -24.06 -5.58 20.64
N ILE A 16 -24.74 -4.48 20.26
CA ILE A 16 -25.34 -4.32 18.93
C ILE A 16 -24.33 -4.47 17.80
N ASP A 17 -23.07 -4.02 18.00
CA ASP A 17 -22.02 -4.17 16.98
C ASP A 17 -21.60 -5.63 16.76
N LYS A 18 -21.76 -6.50 17.77
CA LYS A 18 -21.53 -7.94 17.66
C LYS A 18 -22.77 -8.64 17.11
N TYR A 19 -23.93 -8.34 17.66
CA TYR A 19 -25.21 -8.89 17.23
C TYR A 19 -25.42 -8.74 15.71
N LEU A 20 -25.22 -7.52 15.19
CA LEU A 20 -25.38 -7.25 13.76
C LEU A 20 -24.24 -7.84 12.91
N ASN A 21 -23.03 -8.00 13.43
CA ASN A 21 -21.95 -8.66 12.70
C ASN A 21 -22.23 -10.15 12.48
N ASP A 22 -22.89 -10.80 13.42
CA ASP A 22 -23.28 -12.21 13.30
C ASP A 22 -24.45 -12.39 12.29
N LEU A 23 -25.36 -11.42 12.20
CA LEU A 23 -26.49 -11.41 11.25
C LEU A 23 -26.11 -10.95 9.84
N LEU A 24 -25.17 -10.02 9.72
CA LEU A 24 -24.73 -9.41 8.47
C LEU A 24 -23.31 -9.90 8.14
N SER A 25 -23.17 -11.19 7.88
CA SER A 25 -21.87 -11.88 7.67
C SER A 25 -21.01 -11.29 6.56
N ASP A 26 -21.61 -10.61 5.58
CA ASP A 26 -20.92 -9.95 4.46
C ASP A 26 -20.25 -8.62 4.86
N HIS A 27 -20.49 -8.16 6.09
CA HIS A 27 -20.02 -6.86 6.57
C HIS A 27 -19.12 -7.01 7.81
N SER A 28 -17.96 -6.35 7.79
CA SER A 28 -17.06 -6.36 8.95
C SER A 28 -17.66 -5.58 10.13
N ARG A 29 -17.34 -6.01 11.37
CA ARG A 29 -17.73 -5.31 12.59
C ARG A 29 -17.35 -3.83 12.61
N THR A 30 -16.21 -3.49 12.01
CA THR A 30 -15.75 -2.10 11.85
C THR A 30 -16.69 -1.28 10.97
N TYR A 31 -17.20 -1.90 9.92
CA TYR A 31 -18.17 -1.25 9.03
C TYR A 31 -19.51 -1.03 9.75
N ILE A 32 -20.00 -1.98 10.52
CA ILE A 32 -21.21 -1.84 11.34
C ILE A 32 -21.04 -0.71 12.35
N GLN A 33 -19.91 -0.61 13.03
CA GLN A 33 -19.61 0.51 13.94
C GLN A 33 -19.61 1.87 13.23
N LYS A 34 -19.18 1.92 11.97
CA LYS A 34 -19.26 3.12 11.14
C LYS A 34 -20.71 3.48 10.84
N LEU A 35 -21.54 2.51 10.43
CA LEU A 35 -22.98 2.72 10.17
C LEU A 35 -23.70 3.24 11.41
N ILE A 36 -23.42 2.70 12.59
CA ILE A 36 -23.97 3.17 13.87
C ILE A 36 -23.56 4.64 14.10
N LYS A 37 -22.29 4.98 13.92
CA LYS A 37 -21.79 6.35 14.11
C LYS A 37 -22.41 7.35 13.15
N GLU A 38 -22.75 6.93 11.94
CA GLU A 38 -23.35 7.74 10.88
C GLU A 38 -24.89 7.78 10.97
N ASN A 39 -25.47 7.19 12.03
CA ASN A 39 -26.92 7.06 12.27
C ASN A 39 -27.66 6.26 11.19
N ASN A 40 -26.96 5.39 10.46
CA ASN A 40 -27.56 4.44 9.52
C ASN A 40 -28.08 3.18 10.21
N ILE A 41 -27.92 3.08 11.54
CA ILE A 41 -28.50 2.03 12.38
C ILE A 41 -29.27 2.69 13.53
N LEU A 42 -30.54 2.37 13.61
CA LEU A 42 -31.43 2.88 14.64
C LEU A 42 -31.99 1.71 15.46
N VAL A 43 -32.16 1.92 16.77
CA VAL A 43 -32.89 1.01 17.68
C VAL A 43 -34.14 1.72 18.15
N ASN A 44 -35.33 1.12 17.91
CA ASN A 44 -36.60 1.71 18.22
C ASN A 44 -36.71 3.16 17.69
N ASP A 45 -36.30 3.33 16.43
CA ASP A 45 -36.25 4.58 15.67
C ASP A 45 -35.36 5.68 16.28
N LYS A 46 -34.41 5.31 17.17
CA LYS A 46 -33.45 6.25 17.81
C LYS A 46 -32.00 5.85 17.53
N PRO A 47 -31.06 6.83 17.37
CA PRO A 47 -29.64 6.56 17.29
C PRO A 47 -29.12 5.84 18.54
N CYS A 48 -28.17 4.92 18.34
CA CYS A 48 -27.57 4.16 19.42
C CYS A 48 -26.04 4.27 19.40
N LYS A 49 -25.37 3.76 20.44
CA LYS A 49 -23.91 3.62 20.48
C LYS A 49 -23.52 2.18 20.13
N ALA A 50 -22.33 1.97 19.55
CA ALA A 50 -21.84 0.64 19.17
C ALA A 50 -21.74 -0.37 20.32
N ASN A 51 -21.69 0.10 21.56
CA ASN A 51 -21.68 -0.73 22.77
C ASN A 51 -23.07 -0.89 23.40
N TYR A 52 -24.14 -0.40 22.75
CA TYR A 52 -25.50 -0.64 23.20
C TYR A 52 -25.77 -2.14 23.31
N LYS A 53 -26.36 -2.57 24.40
CA LYS A 53 -26.77 -3.95 24.62
C LYS A 53 -28.23 -4.11 24.18
N VAL A 54 -28.45 -4.93 23.17
CA VAL A 54 -29.79 -5.15 22.64
C VAL A 54 -30.70 -5.79 23.69
N GLN A 55 -31.97 -5.38 23.69
CA GLN A 55 -33.01 -5.94 24.58
C GLN A 55 -33.97 -6.77 23.74
N ALA A 56 -34.65 -7.71 24.38
CA ALA A 56 -35.73 -8.45 23.73
C ALA A 56 -36.76 -7.48 23.12
N GLU A 57 -37.27 -7.80 21.94
CA GLU A 57 -38.20 -7.00 21.14
C GLU A 57 -37.67 -5.66 20.60
N ASP A 58 -36.37 -5.34 20.78
CA ASP A 58 -35.77 -4.18 20.12
C ASP A 58 -35.93 -4.29 18.59
N LYS A 59 -36.54 -3.26 17.99
CA LYS A 59 -36.63 -3.10 16.55
C LYS A 59 -35.35 -2.38 16.06
N ILE A 60 -34.48 -3.10 15.35
CA ILE A 60 -33.26 -2.54 14.78
C ILE A 60 -33.47 -2.31 13.28
N VAL A 61 -33.38 -1.06 12.86
CA VAL A 61 -33.42 -0.66 11.45
C VAL A 61 -31.98 -0.42 10.98
N VAL A 62 -31.56 -1.14 9.97
CA VAL A 62 -30.21 -1.01 9.37
C VAL A 62 -30.38 -0.50 7.94
N ASP A 63 -29.97 0.73 7.70
CA ASP A 63 -29.88 1.29 6.36
C ASP A 63 -28.43 1.17 5.86
N ILE A 64 -28.22 0.29 4.88
CA ILE A 64 -26.92 0.14 4.26
C ILE A 64 -26.90 1.06 3.05
N PRO A 65 -26.20 2.21 3.14
CA PRO A 65 -26.11 3.12 2.01
C PRO A 65 -25.45 2.40 0.84
N GLU A 66 -25.95 2.64 -0.35
CA GLU A 66 -25.28 2.18 -1.55
C GLU A 66 -23.83 2.63 -1.51
N PRO A 67 -22.87 1.76 -1.92
CA PRO A 67 -21.49 2.16 -2.00
C PRO A 67 -21.41 3.42 -2.86
N VAL A 68 -21.07 4.55 -2.27
CA VAL A 68 -20.63 5.72 -3.04
C VAL A 68 -19.29 5.31 -3.63
N TYR A 69 -19.33 4.73 -4.80
CA TYR A 69 -18.13 4.54 -5.60
C TYR A 69 -17.60 5.95 -5.84
N ALA A 70 -16.48 6.28 -5.22
CA ALA A 70 -15.76 7.47 -5.61
C ALA A 70 -15.51 7.31 -7.11
N ASN A 71 -16.19 8.13 -7.91
CA ASN A 71 -16.00 8.11 -9.35
C ASN A 71 -14.57 8.58 -9.59
N ILE A 72 -13.69 7.64 -9.96
CA ILE A 72 -12.31 7.96 -10.29
C ILE A 72 -12.32 8.30 -11.76
N GLU A 73 -12.08 9.57 -12.06
CA GLU A 73 -12.04 10.04 -13.42
C GLU A 73 -10.65 9.80 -14.05
N PRO A 74 -10.60 9.34 -15.30
CA PRO A 74 -9.35 9.32 -16.07
C PRO A 74 -8.78 10.74 -16.22
N GLU A 75 -7.47 10.91 -16.01
CA GLU A 75 -6.79 12.20 -16.12
C GLU A 75 -5.59 12.09 -17.08
N ASP A 76 -5.45 13.07 -17.98
CA ASP A 76 -4.31 13.17 -18.90
C ASP A 76 -3.04 13.62 -18.16
N ILE A 77 -2.46 12.66 -17.43
CA ILE A 77 -1.21 12.86 -16.71
C ILE A 77 -0.12 12.04 -17.43
N PRO A 78 0.99 12.68 -17.85
CA PRO A 78 2.07 11.99 -18.55
C PRO A 78 2.65 10.83 -17.74
N LEU A 79 2.81 9.66 -18.37
CA LEU A 79 3.43 8.48 -17.83
C LEU A 79 4.81 8.25 -18.46
N ASP A 80 5.80 7.99 -17.63
CA ASP A 80 7.11 7.47 -18.07
C ASP A 80 7.01 5.95 -18.19
N ILE A 81 6.78 5.46 -19.41
CA ILE A 81 6.53 4.05 -19.73
C ILE A 81 7.85 3.37 -20.05
N ILE A 82 8.19 2.32 -19.29
CA ILE A 82 9.37 1.48 -19.51
C ILE A 82 9.08 0.39 -20.54
N TYR A 83 7.89 -0.23 -20.43
CA TYR A 83 7.43 -1.29 -21.32
C TYR A 83 5.91 -1.34 -21.36
N GLU A 84 5.36 -1.70 -22.48
CA GLU A 84 3.92 -1.94 -22.63
C GLU A 84 3.64 -2.98 -23.72
N ASP A 85 2.72 -3.89 -23.42
CA ASP A 85 2.09 -4.79 -24.40
C ASP A 85 0.58 -4.94 -24.13
N ASN A 86 -0.02 -6.07 -24.57
CA ASN A 86 -1.45 -6.31 -24.36
C ASN A 86 -1.80 -6.77 -22.93
N ASP A 87 -0.83 -7.25 -22.15
CA ASP A 87 -1.03 -7.86 -20.83
C ASP A 87 -0.56 -6.96 -19.71
N VAL A 88 0.58 -6.31 -19.87
CA VAL A 88 1.21 -5.53 -18.81
C VAL A 88 1.69 -4.17 -19.29
N LEU A 89 1.68 -3.21 -18.38
CA LEU A 89 2.30 -1.90 -18.52
C LEU A 89 3.27 -1.70 -17.36
N ILE A 90 4.54 -1.39 -17.64
CA ILE A 90 5.57 -1.09 -16.65
C ILE A 90 5.84 0.40 -16.68
N VAL A 91 5.57 1.08 -15.57
CA VAL A 91 5.76 2.53 -15.46
C VAL A 91 6.90 2.87 -14.51
N ASN A 92 7.69 3.89 -14.84
CA ASN A 92 8.66 4.51 -13.93
C ASN A 92 7.95 5.62 -13.14
N LYS A 93 7.41 5.28 -11.97
CA LYS A 93 6.66 6.22 -11.14
C LYS A 93 7.56 7.35 -10.62
N PRO A 94 7.20 8.62 -10.85
CA PRO A 94 7.95 9.75 -10.30
C PRO A 94 7.73 9.90 -8.79
N LYS A 95 8.51 10.78 -8.17
CA LYS A 95 8.38 11.21 -6.77
C LYS A 95 7.11 12.04 -6.57
N ASN A 96 6.59 12.10 -5.34
CA ASN A 96 5.38 12.85 -4.98
C ASN A 96 4.11 12.41 -5.76
N PHE A 97 4.05 11.16 -6.19
CA PHE A 97 2.95 10.62 -6.98
C PHE A 97 2.32 9.42 -6.28
N VAL A 98 1.07 9.59 -5.86
CA VAL A 98 0.30 8.55 -5.16
C VAL A 98 -0.15 7.49 -6.16
N VAL A 99 -0.07 6.21 -5.79
CA VAL A 99 -0.44 5.12 -6.71
C VAL A 99 -1.95 5.06 -6.93
N HIS A 100 -2.75 5.08 -5.86
CA HIS A 100 -4.20 4.92 -5.96
C HIS A 100 -4.93 5.90 -5.04
N PRO A 101 -6.16 6.29 -5.40
CA PRO A 101 -6.98 7.19 -4.60
C PRO A 101 -7.17 6.70 -3.17
N ALA A 102 -7.27 7.65 -2.27
CA ALA A 102 -7.54 7.43 -0.85
C ALA A 102 -8.49 8.53 -0.34
N PRO A 103 -9.17 8.35 0.80
CA PRO A 103 -10.04 9.39 1.37
C PRO A 103 -9.34 10.74 1.47
N GLY A 104 -9.89 11.75 0.77
CA GLY A 104 -9.34 13.10 0.66
C GLY A 104 -8.30 13.31 -0.47
N HIS A 105 -8.05 12.29 -1.30
CA HIS A 105 -7.15 12.37 -2.46
C HIS A 105 -7.65 11.45 -3.58
N TYR A 106 -8.62 11.92 -4.37
CA TYR A 106 -9.30 11.12 -5.40
C TYR A 106 -8.85 11.42 -6.82
N SER A 107 -8.00 12.43 -7.02
CA SER A 107 -7.49 12.90 -8.31
C SER A 107 -5.96 13.01 -8.29
N GLY A 108 -5.34 13.15 -9.45
CA GLY A 108 -3.89 13.30 -9.58
C GLY A 108 -3.10 12.07 -9.13
N THR A 109 -3.65 10.86 -9.29
CA THR A 109 -2.98 9.61 -8.89
C THR A 109 -2.52 8.83 -10.12
N LEU A 110 -1.64 7.84 -9.91
CA LEU A 110 -1.22 6.94 -10.98
C LEU A 110 -2.43 6.21 -11.59
N VAL A 111 -3.43 5.82 -10.77
CA VAL A 111 -4.66 5.19 -11.27
C VAL A 111 -5.38 6.11 -12.24
N ASN A 112 -5.55 7.41 -11.95
CA ASN A 112 -6.17 8.36 -12.88
C ASN A 112 -5.41 8.42 -14.22
N ALA A 113 -4.07 8.43 -14.18
CA ALA A 113 -3.22 8.47 -15.37
C ALA A 113 -3.32 7.18 -16.20
N ILE A 114 -3.25 5.99 -15.56
CA ILE A 114 -3.36 4.71 -16.29
C ILE A 114 -4.75 4.47 -16.87
N MET A 115 -5.81 4.92 -16.20
CA MET A 115 -7.17 4.88 -16.74
C MET A 115 -7.29 5.72 -18.02
N TYR A 116 -6.69 6.89 -18.06
CA TYR A 116 -6.65 7.72 -19.25
C TYR A 116 -5.84 7.08 -20.38
N HIS A 117 -4.65 6.54 -20.05
CA HIS A 117 -3.76 5.92 -21.02
C HIS A 117 -4.32 4.61 -21.60
N CYS A 118 -4.77 3.70 -20.74
CA CYS A 118 -5.22 2.37 -21.13
C CYS A 118 -6.69 2.32 -21.55
N LYS A 119 -7.49 3.36 -21.22
CA LYS A 119 -8.94 3.39 -21.46
C LYS A 119 -9.63 2.14 -20.92
N ASP A 120 -10.30 1.39 -21.77
CA ASP A 120 -11.06 0.17 -21.41
C ASP A 120 -10.15 -1.07 -21.19
N ASN A 121 -8.84 -0.96 -21.46
CA ASN A 121 -7.88 -2.06 -21.36
C ASN A 121 -7.21 -2.06 -19.97
N LEU A 122 -7.97 -2.28 -18.90
CA LEU A 122 -7.48 -2.45 -17.53
C LEU A 122 -8.23 -3.58 -16.84
N SER A 123 -7.53 -4.35 -16.02
CA SER A 123 -8.18 -5.31 -15.14
C SER A 123 -9.01 -4.60 -14.07
N ASN A 124 -10.25 -5.08 -13.87
CA ASN A 124 -11.18 -4.57 -12.87
C ASN A 124 -11.29 -5.46 -11.61
N ILE A 125 -10.46 -6.49 -11.46
CA ILE A 125 -10.53 -7.45 -10.34
C ILE A 125 -10.47 -6.76 -8.97
N ASN A 126 -9.64 -5.73 -8.81
CA ASN A 126 -9.56 -4.96 -7.57
C ASN A 126 -10.59 -3.82 -7.47
N GLY A 127 -11.62 -3.87 -8.32
CA GLY A 127 -12.72 -2.92 -8.37
C GLY A 127 -12.32 -1.54 -8.93
N VAL A 128 -13.30 -0.65 -9.00
CA VAL A 128 -13.19 0.69 -9.62
C VAL A 128 -12.08 1.56 -9.00
N LEU A 129 -11.72 1.32 -7.74
CA LEU A 129 -10.72 2.13 -7.04
C LEU A 129 -9.27 1.77 -7.38
N ARG A 130 -9.00 0.61 -7.96
CA ARG A 130 -7.63 0.11 -8.21
C ARG A 130 -7.52 -0.70 -9.50
N PRO A 131 -8.06 -0.24 -10.63
CA PRO A 131 -7.99 -0.99 -11.87
C PRO A 131 -6.53 -1.25 -12.25
N GLY A 132 -6.21 -2.49 -12.58
CA GLY A 132 -4.87 -2.91 -13.01
C GLY A 132 -3.77 -2.94 -11.93
N ILE A 133 -4.02 -2.45 -10.71
CA ILE A 133 -3.00 -2.33 -9.66
C ILE A 133 -2.88 -3.62 -8.85
N VAL A 134 -1.75 -4.29 -8.93
CA VAL A 134 -1.42 -5.53 -8.20
C VAL A 134 -0.46 -5.31 -7.03
N HIS A 135 0.35 -4.26 -7.06
CA HIS A 135 1.24 -3.86 -5.97
C HIS A 135 1.41 -2.33 -5.91
N ARG A 136 2.14 -1.86 -4.92
CA ARG A 136 2.35 -0.42 -4.74
C ARG A 136 3.74 -0.10 -4.20
N ILE A 137 4.19 1.11 -4.50
CA ILE A 137 5.31 1.76 -3.84
C ILE A 137 4.82 3.06 -3.17
N ASP A 138 5.56 3.59 -2.22
CA ASP A 138 5.16 4.78 -1.48
C ASP A 138 5.11 6.03 -2.39
N LYS A 139 4.38 7.07 -1.96
CA LYS A 139 4.22 8.34 -2.69
C LYS A 139 5.56 8.91 -3.14
N ASP A 140 6.55 8.94 -2.23
CA ASP A 140 7.85 9.53 -2.48
C ASP A 140 8.94 8.52 -2.89
N THR A 141 8.58 7.24 -3.04
CA THR A 141 9.42 6.24 -3.69
C THR A 141 9.22 6.31 -5.21
N THR A 142 10.32 6.37 -5.95
CA THR A 142 10.33 6.37 -7.41
C THR A 142 10.54 4.97 -7.98
N GLY A 143 10.30 4.77 -9.28
CA GLY A 143 10.75 3.59 -10.01
C GLY A 143 9.65 2.65 -10.50
N ALA A 144 10.06 1.43 -10.87
CA ALA A 144 9.25 0.48 -11.61
C ALA A 144 8.03 -0.02 -10.84
N LEU A 145 6.88 -0.01 -11.52
CA LEU A 145 5.60 -0.53 -11.03
C LEU A 145 4.88 -1.25 -12.17
N ILE A 146 4.33 -2.45 -11.87
CA ILE A 146 3.53 -3.25 -12.81
C ILE A 146 2.08 -2.83 -12.74
N VAL A 147 1.47 -2.66 -13.91
CA VAL A 147 0.04 -2.49 -14.12
C VAL A 147 -0.44 -3.63 -15.01
N CYS A 148 -1.54 -4.27 -14.66
CA CYS A 148 -2.15 -5.35 -15.43
C CYS A 148 -3.29 -4.83 -16.30
N LYS A 149 -3.22 -5.07 -17.61
CA LYS A 149 -4.17 -4.53 -18.59
C LYS A 149 -5.43 -5.39 -18.75
N ASN A 150 -5.42 -6.63 -18.26
CA ASN A 150 -6.56 -7.54 -18.29
C ASN A 150 -6.58 -8.45 -17.05
N ASP A 151 -7.70 -9.14 -16.84
CA ASP A 151 -7.93 -9.99 -15.67
C ASP A 151 -7.05 -11.24 -15.66
N PHE A 152 -6.68 -11.77 -16.80
CA PHE A 152 -5.75 -12.89 -16.91
C PHE A 152 -4.36 -12.51 -16.37
N SER A 153 -3.79 -11.41 -16.85
CA SER A 153 -2.51 -10.91 -16.38
C SER A 153 -2.55 -10.54 -14.89
N HIS A 154 -3.68 -9.97 -14.44
CA HIS A 154 -3.86 -9.59 -13.03
C HIS A 154 -3.78 -10.82 -12.10
N ASN A 155 -4.53 -11.87 -12.41
CA ASN A 155 -4.51 -13.11 -11.62
C ASN A 155 -3.12 -13.75 -11.65
N PHE A 156 -2.51 -13.83 -12.82
CA PHE A 156 -1.21 -14.45 -13.02
C PHE A 156 -0.08 -13.73 -12.25
N ILE A 157 -0.04 -12.41 -12.28
CA ILE A 157 0.94 -11.60 -11.54
C ILE A 157 0.64 -11.63 -10.04
N THR A 158 -0.64 -11.61 -9.65
CA THR A 158 -1.02 -11.68 -8.22
C THR A 158 -0.58 -12.99 -7.58
N GLU A 159 -0.65 -14.10 -8.30
CA GLU A 159 -0.18 -15.39 -7.79
C GLU A 159 1.33 -15.37 -7.57
N GLN A 160 2.12 -14.87 -8.51
CA GLN A 160 3.57 -14.70 -8.34
C GLN A 160 3.92 -13.77 -7.15
N LEU A 161 3.10 -12.73 -6.90
CA LEU A 161 3.28 -11.86 -5.71
C LEU A 161 3.02 -12.60 -4.41
N LYS A 162 2.05 -13.53 -4.36
CA LYS A 162 1.74 -14.37 -3.20
C LYS A 162 2.84 -15.41 -2.96
N GLU A 163 3.36 -16.00 -4.02
CA GLU A 163 4.46 -16.97 -3.99
C GLU A 163 5.82 -16.32 -3.74
N HIS A 164 5.87 -14.98 -3.69
CA HIS A 164 7.10 -14.20 -3.54
C HIS A 164 8.14 -14.44 -4.65
N SER A 165 7.70 -14.87 -5.84
CA SER A 165 8.56 -15.18 -6.98
C SER A 165 8.94 -13.96 -7.84
N ILE A 166 8.28 -12.80 -7.63
CA ILE A 166 8.61 -11.56 -8.33
C ILE A 166 9.88 -10.93 -7.76
N THR A 167 10.87 -10.73 -8.63
CA THR A 167 12.08 -9.98 -8.28
C THR A 167 11.76 -8.50 -8.10
N ARG A 168 12.10 -7.95 -6.92
CA ARG A 168 11.92 -6.53 -6.60
C ARG A 168 13.19 -6.00 -5.97
N LYS A 169 14.02 -5.30 -6.78
CA LYS A 169 15.25 -4.67 -6.29
C LYS A 169 15.09 -3.16 -6.25
N TYR A 170 15.56 -2.60 -5.16
CA TYR A 170 15.56 -1.16 -4.91
C TYR A 170 16.97 -0.68 -4.70
N ILE A 171 17.24 0.57 -5.01
CA ILE A 171 18.41 1.28 -4.51
C ILE A 171 17.97 2.37 -3.55
N GLY A 172 18.72 2.56 -2.48
CA GLY A 172 18.41 3.58 -1.48
C GLY A 172 19.67 4.11 -0.81
N ILE A 173 19.58 5.33 -0.31
CA ILE A 173 20.65 5.94 0.47
C ILE A 173 20.19 5.95 1.92
N VAL A 174 20.96 5.29 2.79
CA VAL A 174 20.72 5.27 4.23
C VAL A 174 21.67 6.21 4.96
N GLN A 175 21.24 6.70 6.12
CA GLN A 175 22.06 7.50 7.00
C GLN A 175 23.04 6.60 7.78
N GLY A 176 24.26 7.08 7.94
CA GLY A 176 25.34 6.36 8.62
C GLY A 176 26.09 5.41 7.69
N VAL A 177 27.18 4.85 8.21
CA VAL A 177 28.01 3.87 7.53
C VAL A 177 27.70 2.49 8.07
N LEU A 178 27.20 1.61 7.22
CA LEU A 178 26.92 0.22 7.56
C LEU A 178 28.25 -0.51 7.79
N LYS A 179 28.34 -1.30 8.86
CA LYS A 179 29.52 -2.13 9.16
C LYS A 179 29.54 -3.38 8.30
N ASP A 180 28.37 -4.00 8.13
CA ASP A 180 28.22 -5.20 7.32
C ASP A 180 27.91 -4.80 5.88
N PHE A 181 28.60 -5.42 4.92
CA PHE A 181 28.44 -5.12 3.50
C PHE A 181 27.17 -5.74 2.91
N GLU A 182 26.61 -6.75 3.55
CA GLU A 182 25.35 -7.38 3.21
C GLU A 182 24.68 -7.95 4.46
N GLY A 183 23.36 -8.12 4.41
CA GLY A 183 22.61 -8.69 5.52
C GLY A 183 21.15 -8.91 5.19
N ILE A 184 20.45 -9.55 6.13
CA ILE A 184 19.04 -9.85 6.06
C ILE A 184 18.37 -9.26 7.30
N ILE A 185 17.26 -8.55 7.09
CA ILE A 185 16.38 -8.10 8.17
C ILE A 185 15.08 -8.89 8.03
N ASP A 186 14.91 -9.85 8.93
CA ASP A 186 13.69 -10.67 9.05
C ASP A 186 12.98 -10.25 10.34
N ALA A 187 12.00 -9.36 10.19
CA ALA A 187 11.28 -8.79 11.32
C ALA A 187 9.85 -8.41 10.91
N PRO A 188 8.82 -8.86 11.66
CA PRO A 188 7.43 -8.66 11.28
C PRO A 188 7.02 -7.18 11.38
N ILE A 189 6.30 -6.71 10.35
CA ILE A 189 5.85 -5.32 10.27
C ILE A 189 4.35 -5.23 10.50
N GLY A 190 3.96 -4.37 11.44
CA GLY A 190 2.59 -4.01 11.76
C GLY A 190 2.39 -2.50 11.83
N ARG A 191 1.12 -2.10 11.99
CA ARG A 191 0.79 -0.69 12.21
C ARG A 191 1.25 -0.26 13.61
N HIS A 192 1.84 0.94 13.69
CA HIS A 192 2.26 1.48 14.98
C HIS A 192 1.04 1.69 15.89
N PRO A 193 1.05 1.23 17.15
CA PRO A 193 -0.13 1.21 18.02
C PRO A 193 -0.69 2.61 18.33
N ILE A 194 0.16 3.63 18.38
CA ILE A 194 -0.21 5.01 18.71
C ILE A 194 -0.23 5.90 17.45
N LYS A 195 0.84 5.89 16.68
CA LYS A 195 1.02 6.75 15.50
C LYS A 195 0.44 6.09 14.25
N ARG A 196 -0.85 6.23 14.00
CA ARG A 196 -1.60 5.52 12.95
C ARG A 196 -1.05 5.66 11.51
N LYS A 197 -0.24 6.68 11.22
CA LYS A 197 0.41 6.89 9.92
C LYS A 197 1.72 6.11 9.77
N GLU A 198 2.27 5.58 10.86
CA GLU A 198 3.52 4.85 10.91
C GLU A 198 3.30 3.33 10.92
N MET A 199 4.28 2.61 10.39
CA MET A 199 4.45 1.18 10.59
C MET A 199 5.62 0.97 11.56
N CYS A 200 5.70 -0.19 12.19
CA CYS A 200 6.81 -0.52 13.09
C CYS A 200 7.07 -2.04 13.06
N ILE A 201 8.21 -2.45 13.59
CA ILE A 201 8.41 -3.86 13.94
C ILE A 201 7.40 -4.21 15.04
N ASN A 202 6.64 -5.28 14.81
CA ASN A 202 5.55 -5.69 15.70
C ASN A 202 5.46 -7.20 15.76
N GLU A 203 6.09 -7.77 16.77
CA GLU A 203 6.17 -9.22 17.01
C GLU A 203 4.82 -9.88 17.31
N ILE A 204 3.84 -9.08 17.79
CA ILE A 204 2.54 -9.62 18.24
C ILE A 204 1.53 -9.68 17.07
N ASN A 205 1.41 -8.58 16.32
CA ASN A 205 0.38 -8.40 15.28
C ASN A 205 0.95 -8.04 13.91
N GLY A 206 2.27 -8.09 13.75
CA GLY A 206 2.95 -7.84 12.50
C GLY A 206 2.79 -9.00 11.52
N LYS A 207 2.90 -8.68 10.24
CA LYS A 207 2.99 -9.68 9.17
C LYS A 207 4.45 -9.90 8.84
N ASN A 208 4.83 -11.15 8.59
CA ASN A 208 6.20 -11.51 8.20
C ASN A 208 6.73 -10.58 7.10
N ALA A 209 7.96 -10.11 7.27
CA ALA A 209 8.61 -9.20 6.35
C ALA A 209 10.12 -9.47 6.31
N VAL A 210 10.66 -9.69 5.10
CA VAL A 210 12.07 -10.03 4.87
C VAL A 210 12.66 -9.08 3.83
N THR A 211 13.75 -8.40 4.20
CA THR A 211 14.51 -7.48 3.35
C THR A 211 15.99 -7.87 3.35
N HIS A 212 16.53 -8.17 2.19
CA HIS A 212 17.97 -8.30 1.98
C HIS A 212 18.55 -6.94 1.64
N PHE A 213 19.73 -6.61 2.15
CA PHE A 213 20.47 -5.44 1.74
C PHE A 213 21.91 -5.78 1.36
N LYS A 214 22.45 -5.01 0.42
CA LYS A 214 23.85 -5.08 -0.02
C LYS A 214 24.39 -3.66 -0.18
N VAL A 215 25.54 -3.39 0.40
CA VAL A 215 26.24 -2.12 0.26
C VAL A 215 26.84 -2.01 -1.14
N LEU A 216 26.47 -0.97 -1.87
CA LEU A 216 27.03 -0.64 -3.17
C LEU A 216 28.18 0.37 -3.06
N LYS A 217 28.03 1.36 -2.16
CA LYS A 217 29.05 2.39 -1.93
C LYS A 217 28.88 3.01 -0.54
N GLN A 218 29.97 3.22 0.16
CA GLN A 218 30.02 3.98 1.41
C GLN A 218 30.50 5.41 1.15
N PHE A 219 29.89 6.36 1.81
CA PHE A 219 30.28 7.76 1.88
C PHE A 219 30.62 8.11 3.34
N ARG A 220 31.11 9.32 3.61
CA ARG A 220 31.52 9.74 4.95
C ARG A 220 30.44 9.51 6.02
N ASN A 221 29.19 9.82 5.74
CA ASN A 221 28.07 9.76 6.69
C ASN A 221 26.83 9.04 6.14
N ASN A 222 26.93 8.36 5.01
CA ASN A 222 25.80 7.71 4.35
C ASN A 222 26.27 6.46 3.61
N THR A 223 25.34 5.56 3.34
CA THR A 223 25.63 4.35 2.55
C THR A 223 24.61 4.21 1.44
N LEU A 224 25.07 3.96 0.22
CA LEU A 224 24.23 3.53 -0.90
C LEU A 224 24.06 2.02 -0.82
N CYS A 225 22.84 1.55 -0.78
CA CYS A 225 22.50 0.14 -0.70
C CYS A 225 21.58 -0.28 -1.86
N GLU A 226 21.71 -1.53 -2.26
CA GLU A 226 20.68 -2.28 -2.94
C GLU A 226 19.85 -3.04 -1.91
N PHE A 227 18.55 -3.11 -2.13
CA PHE A 227 17.60 -3.89 -1.31
C PHE A 227 16.88 -4.86 -2.22
N GLN A 228 16.75 -6.12 -1.78
CA GLN A 228 15.88 -7.10 -2.43
C GLN A 228 14.81 -7.56 -1.45
N LEU A 229 13.56 -7.53 -1.92
CA LEU A 229 12.39 -7.87 -1.10
C LEU A 229 11.89 -9.26 -1.40
N GLU A 230 11.71 -10.10 -0.36
CA GLU A 230 10.88 -11.29 -0.45
C GLU A 230 9.40 -10.92 -0.27
N THR A 231 9.09 -10.09 0.69
CA THR A 231 7.74 -9.61 1.00
C THR A 231 7.54 -8.15 0.57
N GLY A 232 6.29 -7.65 0.57
CA GLY A 232 5.98 -6.27 0.18
C GLY A 232 5.06 -5.57 1.19
N ARG A 233 5.52 -5.37 2.44
CA ARG A 233 4.72 -4.67 3.45
C ARG A 233 4.84 -3.15 3.28
N THR A 234 3.82 -2.44 3.73
CA THR A 234 3.83 -0.97 3.73
C THR A 234 5.06 -0.44 4.45
N HIS A 235 5.80 0.48 3.82
CA HIS A 235 7.03 1.09 4.33
C HIS A 235 8.16 0.09 4.69
N GLN A 236 8.17 -1.13 4.14
CA GLN A 236 9.02 -2.23 4.61
C GLN A 236 10.51 -1.84 4.71
N ILE A 237 11.15 -1.41 3.62
CA ILE A 237 12.58 -1.02 3.63
C ILE A 237 12.82 0.13 4.63
N ARG A 238 11.91 1.09 4.69
CA ARG A 238 11.99 2.25 5.57
C ARG A 238 12.01 1.85 7.04
N VAL A 239 11.08 1.00 7.45
CA VAL A 239 10.97 0.46 8.82
C VAL A 239 12.17 -0.42 9.15
N HIS A 240 12.54 -1.34 8.27
CA HIS A 240 13.65 -2.25 8.49
C HIS A 240 14.98 -1.50 8.65
N MET A 241 15.28 -0.56 7.77
CA MET A 241 16.53 0.20 7.89
C MET A 241 16.53 1.12 9.10
N ALA A 242 15.39 1.68 9.49
CA ALA A 242 15.27 2.47 10.73
C ALA A 242 15.45 1.59 11.97
N SER A 243 14.97 0.34 11.97
CA SER A 243 15.10 -0.56 13.13
C SER A 243 16.54 -0.96 13.45
N ILE A 244 17.42 -0.92 12.44
CA ILE A 244 18.87 -1.12 12.63
C ILE A 244 19.65 0.19 12.75
N ASN A 245 18.99 1.32 13.03
CA ASN A 245 19.55 2.66 13.17
C ASN A 245 20.20 3.26 11.91
N HIS A 246 19.80 2.80 10.74
CA HIS A 246 20.22 3.31 9.44
C HIS A 246 19.02 3.75 8.58
N PRO A 247 18.19 4.73 9.04
CA PRO A 247 17.01 5.16 8.29
C PRO A 247 17.39 5.72 6.92
N LEU A 248 16.44 5.67 5.98
CA LEU A 248 16.64 6.25 4.65
C LEU A 248 16.87 7.76 4.73
N LEU A 249 17.77 8.26 3.92
CA LEU A 249 18.04 9.68 3.80
C LEU A 249 16.80 10.42 3.28
N GLY A 250 16.39 11.49 3.96
CA GLY A 250 15.22 12.29 3.60
C GLY A 250 13.86 11.66 4.00
N ASP A 251 13.86 10.59 4.77
CA ASP A 251 12.62 10.00 5.28
C ASP A 251 12.07 10.83 6.45
N ASP A 252 10.97 11.56 6.22
CA ASP A 252 10.38 12.46 7.22
C ASP A 252 9.65 11.71 8.35
N ILE A 253 9.40 10.41 8.20
CA ILE A 253 8.64 9.61 9.17
C ILE A 253 9.58 8.81 10.09
N TYR A 254 10.57 8.14 9.52
CA TYR A 254 11.43 7.20 10.25
C TYR A 254 12.84 7.74 10.52
N ASN A 255 13.22 8.85 9.90
CA ASN A 255 14.48 9.52 10.15
C ASN A 255 14.26 10.78 11.00
N HIS A 256 14.55 10.69 12.29
CA HIS A 256 14.37 11.81 13.21
C HIS A 256 15.53 12.83 13.14
N ASN A 257 16.59 12.55 12.38
CA ASN A 257 17.69 13.47 12.19
C ASN A 257 17.38 14.45 11.06
N LYS A 258 17.74 15.71 11.24
CA LYS A 258 17.57 16.73 10.21
C LYS A 258 18.37 16.36 8.96
N CYS A 259 17.69 16.17 7.84
CA CYS A 259 18.34 15.96 6.56
C CYS A 259 19.01 17.26 6.10
N PRO A 260 20.33 17.28 5.85
CA PRO A 260 21.01 18.50 5.41
C PRO A 260 20.73 18.84 3.94
N TYR A 261 20.08 17.96 3.21
CA TYR A 261 19.78 18.11 1.79
C TYR A 261 18.31 18.44 1.60
N LYS A 262 18.00 19.26 0.56
CA LYS A 262 16.62 19.56 0.17
C LYS A 262 16.03 18.38 -0.59
N LEU A 263 15.51 17.41 0.15
CA LEU A 263 14.87 16.22 -0.38
C LEU A 263 13.36 16.24 -0.09
N GLN A 264 12.58 15.82 -1.05
CA GLN A 264 11.17 15.54 -0.91
C GLN A 264 10.99 14.06 -0.54
N GLY A 265 10.94 13.72 0.77
CA GLY A 265 10.79 12.35 1.23
C GLY A 265 12.04 11.46 1.00
N GLN A 266 11.91 10.19 1.24
CA GLN A 266 12.97 9.18 1.27
C GLN A 266 13.72 9.03 -0.07
N CYS A 267 15.04 8.86 0.01
CA CYS A 267 15.89 8.44 -1.11
C CYS A 267 15.77 6.92 -1.31
N LEU A 268 14.69 6.51 -2.00
CA LEU A 268 14.41 5.11 -2.34
C LEU A 268 13.87 5.04 -3.77
N HIS A 269 14.38 4.10 -4.54
CA HIS A 269 14.04 3.91 -5.94
C HIS A 269 13.88 2.42 -6.25
N ALA A 270 12.70 2.02 -6.74
CA ALA A 270 12.40 0.69 -7.23
C ALA A 270 13.13 0.50 -8.58
N LYS A 271 14.37 0.01 -8.50
CA LYS A 271 15.31 -0.02 -9.65
C LYS A 271 14.92 -1.10 -10.64
N THR A 272 14.60 -2.31 -10.15
CA THR A 272 14.38 -3.46 -10.99
C THR A 272 13.13 -4.21 -10.58
N ILE A 273 12.34 -4.63 -11.56
CA ILE A 273 11.22 -5.54 -11.39
C ILE A 273 11.30 -6.68 -12.40
N GLY A 274 11.25 -7.93 -11.91
CA GLY A 274 11.31 -9.12 -12.75
C GLY A 274 10.23 -10.13 -12.38
N PHE A 275 9.63 -10.75 -13.38
CA PHE A 275 8.52 -11.69 -13.22
C PHE A 275 8.42 -12.62 -14.43
N ILE A 276 7.67 -13.72 -14.29
CA ILE A 276 7.26 -14.54 -15.44
C ILE A 276 6.13 -13.83 -16.18
N HIS A 277 6.36 -13.53 -17.45
CA HIS A 277 5.41 -12.80 -18.27
C HIS A 277 4.11 -13.60 -18.51
N PRO A 278 2.91 -12.99 -18.37
CA PRO A 278 1.64 -13.72 -18.49
C PRO A 278 1.44 -14.44 -19.81
N ALA A 279 1.77 -13.82 -20.94
CA ALA A 279 1.60 -14.42 -22.26
C ALA A 279 2.74 -15.36 -22.64
N SER A 280 3.99 -14.89 -22.65
CA SER A 280 5.15 -15.68 -23.10
C SER A 280 5.56 -16.80 -22.16
N LYS A 281 5.19 -16.71 -20.87
CA LYS A 281 5.63 -17.61 -19.79
C LYS A 281 7.15 -17.59 -19.56
N GLU A 282 7.86 -16.63 -20.11
CA GLU A 282 9.29 -16.43 -19.92
C GLU A 282 9.54 -15.41 -18.80
N TYR A 283 10.68 -15.55 -18.11
CA TYR A 283 11.13 -14.54 -17.16
C TYR A 283 11.57 -13.28 -17.91
N VAL A 284 11.02 -12.15 -17.50
CA VAL A 284 11.38 -10.83 -18.01
C VAL A 284 11.78 -9.92 -16.86
N GLU A 285 12.72 -9.01 -17.11
CA GLU A 285 13.19 -8.06 -16.13
C GLU A 285 13.27 -6.66 -16.74
N PHE A 286 12.77 -5.66 -16.00
CA PHE A 286 12.74 -4.27 -16.44
C PHE A 286 13.45 -3.38 -15.42
N GLU A 287 14.22 -2.41 -15.91
CA GLU A 287 14.89 -1.43 -15.08
C GLU A 287 14.31 -0.03 -15.25
N ALA A 288 14.00 0.61 -14.13
CA ALA A 288 13.66 2.03 -14.11
C ALA A 288 14.91 2.90 -14.12
N ALA A 289 14.88 3.95 -14.91
CA ALA A 289 15.97 4.93 -14.94
C ALA A 289 16.11 5.64 -13.58
N THR A 290 17.30 5.61 -13.00
CA THR A 290 17.60 6.31 -11.74
C THR A 290 17.35 7.81 -11.91
N PRO A 291 16.54 8.44 -11.05
CA PRO A 291 16.19 9.86 -11.22
C PRO A 291 17.39 10.80 -10.98
N GLU A 292 17.37 11.96 -11.62
CA GLU A 292 18.50 12.90 -11.60
C GLU A 292 18.87 13.39 -10.20
N TYR A 293 17.87 13.61 -9.31
CA TYR A 293 18.19 14.00 -7.94
C TYR A 293 19.04 12.94 -7.21
N PHE A 294 18.78 11.66 -7.51
CA PHE A 294 19.48 10.54 -6.90
C PHE A 294 20.89 10.43 -7.44
N LYS A 295 21.08 10.54 -8.77
CA LYS A 295 22.40 10.60 -9.41
C LYS A 295 23.22 11.78 -8.90
N ASN A 296 22.59 12.95 -8.75
CA ASN A 296 23.28 14.14 -8.21
C ASN A 296 23.77 13.93 -6.78
N LEU A 297 22.95 13.30 -5.91
CA LEU A 297 23.40 12.95 -4.56
C LEU A 297 24.63 12.07 -4.58
N ILE A 298 24.61 11.01 -5.36
CA ILE A 298 25.71 10.01 -5.43
C ILE A 298 26.99 10.63 -5.98
N ASN A 299 26.88 11.44 -7.04
CA ASN A 299 28.05 11.91 -7.79
C ASN A 299 28.64 13.22 -7.27
N ASN A 300 27.80 14.13 -6.77
CA ASN A 300 28.19 15.50 -6.49
C ASN A 300 28.05 15.92 -5.03
N VAL A 301 27.16 15.32 -4.26
CA VAL A 301 26.79 15.78 -2.92
C VAL A 301 27.40 14.92 -1.81
N LEU A 302 27.33 13.60 -1.96
CA LEU A 302 27.86 12.66 -0.97
C LEU A 302 29.32 12.35 -1.27
N LYS A 303 30.20 12.66 -0.32
CA LYS A 303 31.65 12.44 -0.43
C LYS A 303 32.15 11.50 0.66
#